data_eaeb9bb85e4999fb28ef7238ff8b4ea0
#
_entry.id   eaeb9bb85e4999fb28ef7238ff8b4ea0
#
_cell.length_a   1.000
_cell.length_b   1.000
_cell.length_c   1.000
_cell.angle_alpha   90.00
_cell.angle_beta   90.00
_cell.angle_gamma   90.00
#
_symmetry.space_group_name_H-M   'P 1'
#
loop_
_entity.id
_entity.type
_entity.pdbx_description
1 polymer ?
#
loop_
_entity_poly.entity_id
_entity_poly.type
_entity_poly.pdbx_seq_one_letter_code
_entity_poly.pdbx_strand_id
1 'polypeptide(L)'
;MLESHVHADHLSAAPYLQEKVGGKIAIGENIKLVQDTFGKIFNEGTEFQRDGSQFDRLFKDGDSFHIGQMRGDVIHTPGHTPACLTYVIGDAAFVGDTLFMPDFGTARCDFPGGSSTTMFNSIQKILSLPDETRIFVGHDYKAPERDEFAW
;
A
#
# COMPACT_ATOMS: atom_id res chain seq x y z
N MET A 1 -11.09 -6.96 -0.24
CA MET A 1 -10.23 -6.11 0.58
C MET A 1 -8.95 -5.86 -0.20
N LEU A 2 -8.37 -4.65 -0.12
CA LEU A 2 -7.17 -4.25 -0.85
C LEU A 2 -6.15 -3.74 0.16
N GLU A 3 -4.98 -4.35 0.19
CA GLU A 3 -3.88 -3.94 1.05
C GLU A 3 -2.84 -3.17 0.23
N SER A 4 -2.46 -1.98 0.69
CA SER A 4 -1.43 -1.18 0.01
C SER A 4 -0.03 -1.74 0.26
N HIS A 5 0.25 -2.21 1.47
CA HIS A 5 1.50 -2.84 1.90
C HIS A 5 1.32 -3.56 3.24
N VAL A 6 2.38 -4.15 3.78
CA VAL A 6 2.38 -4.82 5.09
C VAL A 6 3.44 -4.21 6.00
N HIS A 7 2.97 -3.56 7.08
CA HIS A 7 3.73 -3.18 8.26
C HIS A 7 2.91 -3.44 9.52
N ALA A 8 3.55 -3.46 10.68
CA ALA A 8 2.92 -3.85 11.94
C ALA A 8 1.80 -2.90 12.40
N ASP A 9 1.86 -1.64 12.03
CA ASP A 9 0.85 -0.61 12.32
C ASP A 9 -0.34 -0.65 11.34
N HIS A 10 -0.23 -1.44 10.26
CA HIS A 10 -1.33 -1.76 9.35
C HIS A 10 -1.95 -3.13 9.69
N LEU A 11 -2.21 -3.38 10.97
CA LEU A 11 -2.91 -4.59 11.42
C LEU A 11 -4.34 -4.59 10.85
N SER A 12 -4.49 -5.26 9.73
CA SER A 12 -5.71 -5.24 8.94
C SER A 12 -6.78 -6.16 9.51
N ALA A 13 -8.04 -5.72 9.43
CA ALA A 13 -9.20 -6.56 9.71
C ALA A 13 -9.62 -7.44 8.51
N ALA A 14 -8.82 -7.49 7.43
CA ALA A 14 -9.19 -8.17 6.19
C ALA A 14 -9.54 -9.66 6.39
N PRO A 15 -8.79 -10.48 7.15
CA PRO A 15 -9.18 -11.87 7.40
C PRO A 15 -10.50 -12.00 8.14
N TYR A 16 -10.73 -11.13 9.14
CA TYR A 16 -12.00 -11.10 9.89
C TYR A 16 -13.18 -10.71 8.96
N LEU A 17 -13.00 -9.69 8.14
CA LEU A 17 -14.03 -9.27 7.18
C LEU A 17 -14.28 -10.35 6.14
N GLN A 18 -13.23 -11.02 5.64
CA GLN A 18 -13.38 -12.15 4.73
C GLN A 18 -14.24 -13.27 5.33
N GLU A 19 -14.01 -13.61 6.60
CA GLU A 19 -14.83 -14.61 7.33
C GLU A 19 -16.31 -14.18 7.42
N LYS A 20 -16.58 -12.89 7.71
CA LYS A 20 -17.95 -12.40 7.98
C LYS A 20 -18.78 -12.11 6.74
N VAL A 21 -18.15 -11.56 5.70
CA VAL A 21 -18.88 -11.07 4.52
C VAL A 21 -18.41 -11.71 3.21
N GLY A 22 -17.41 -12.58 3.28
CA GLY A 22 -16.79 -13.17 2.09
C GLY A 22 -15.88 -12.16 1.36
N GLY A 23 -15.57 -12.49 0.11
CA GLY A 23 -14.72 -11.67 -0.74
C GLY A 23 -13.26 -12.13 -0.73
N LYS A 24 -12.41 -11.38 -1.40
CA LYS A 24 -11.00 -11.71 -1.60
C LYS A 24 -10.09 -10.66 -0.97
N ILE A 25 -8.93 -11.10 -0.48
CA ILE A 25 -7.86 -10.23 -0.02
C ILE A 25 -6.80 -10.14 -1.12
N ALA A 26 -6.41 -8.93 -1.48
CA ALA A 26 -5.44 -8.69 -2.54
C ALA A 26 -4.36 -7.70 -2.10
N ILE A 27 -3.13 -7.91 -2.60
CA ILE A 27 -1.94 -7.08 -2.34
C ILE A 27 -1.02 -7.09 -3.57
N GLY A 28 0.04 -6.30 -3.56
CA GLY A 28 1.07 -6.33 -4.59
C GLY A 28 1.89 -7.63 -4.62
N GLU A 29 2.25 -8.12 -5.81
CA GLU A 29 3.03 -9.37 -5.96
C GLU A 29 4.40 -9.33 -5.26
N ASN A 30 4.94 -8.12 -5.06
CA ASN A 30 6.22 -7.92 -4.38
C ASN A 30 6.14 -8.13 -2.85
N ILE A 31 4.96 -8.47 -2.32
CA ILE A 31 4.83 -8.99 -0.95
C ILE A 31 5.79 -10.15 -0.68
N LYS A 32 6.08 -10.96 -1.69
CA LYS A 32 7.03 -12.08 -1.61
C LYS A 32 8.43 -11.61 -1.20
N LEU A 33 8.87 -10.46 -1.71
CA LEU A 33 10.16 -9.85 -1.33
C LEU A 33 10.15 -9.41 0.14
N VAL A 34 9.04 -8.83 0.60
CA VAL A 34 8.86 -8.42 1.99
C VAL A 34 8.85 -9.64 2.90
N GLN A 35 8.08 -10.66 2.56
CA GLN A 35 8.00 -11.91 3.31
C GLN A 35 9.36 -12.61 3.41
N ASP A 36 10.13 -12.68 2.31
CA ASP A 36 11.46 -13.28 2.32
C ASP A 36 12.44 -12.48 3.17
N THR A 37 12.43 -11.15 3.05
CA THR A 37 13.29 -10.25 3.81
C THR A 37 13.03 -10.35 5.30
N PHE A 38 11.79 -10.16 5.74
CA PHE A 38 11.44 -10.19 7.15
C PHE A 38 11.48 -11.60 7.74
N GLY A 39 11.12 -12.62 6.95
CA GLY A 39 11.27 -14.01 7.36
C GLY A 39 12.72 -14.40 7.67
N LYS A 40 13.70 -13.82 6.99
CA LYS A 40 15.12 -13.98 7.30
C LYS A 40 15.52 -13.18 8.55
N ILE A 41 15.09 -11.92 8.65
CA ILE A 41 15.41 -11.02 9.78
C ILE A 41 14.89 -11.59 11.10
N PHE A 42 13.65 -12.08 11.11
CA PHE A 42 13.02 -12.64 12.31
C PHE A 42 13.29 -14.13 12.50
N ASN A 43 14.13 -14.73 11.66
CA ASN A 43 14.44 -16.16 11.69
C ASN A 43 13.17 -17.03 11.73
N GLU A 44 12.15 -16.62 10.94
CA GLU A 44 10.94 -17.41 10.77
C GLU A 44 11.28 -18.73 10.10
N GLY A 45 10.75 -19.81 10.67
CA GLY A 45 10.97 -21.16 10.15
C GLY A 45 10.37 -21.38 8.76
N THR A 46 10.33 -22.63 8.33
CA THR A 46 9.75 -23.03 7.04
C THR A 46 8.23 -23.10 7.04
N GLU A 47 7.59 -22.95 8.20
CA GLU A 47 6.13 -23.01 8.34
C GLU A 47 5.43 -21.79 7.74
N PHE A 48 6.08 -20.61 7.79
CA PHE A 48 5.57 -19.40 7.16
C PHE A 48 5.88 -19.39 5.67
N GLN A 49 4.85 -19.50 4.84
CA GLN A 49 5.00 -19.46 3.38
C GLN A 49 5.32 -18.04 2.92
N ARG A 50 6.40 -17.89 2.14
CA ARG A 50 6.93 -16.59 1.65
C ARG A 50 6.62 -16.37 0.16
N ASP A 51 5.51 -16.94 -0.29
CA ASP A 51 5.09 -16.96 -1.70
C ASP A 51 3.83 -16.12 -1.99
N GLY A 52 3.32 -15.41 -0.97
CA GLY A 52 2.12 -14.61 -1.07
C GLY A 52 0.82 -15.41 -1.01
N SER A 53 0.89 -16.72 -0.71
CA SER A 53 -0.30 -17.61 -0.68
C SER A 53 -1.35 -17.24 0.38
N GLN A 54 -1.02 -16.34 1.31
CA GLN A 54 -1.96 -15.77 2.27
C GLN A 54 -2.97 -14.81 1.64
N PHE A 55 -2.74 -14.40 0.39
CA PHE A 55 -3.58 -13.48 -0.35
C PHE A 55 -4.24 -14.16 -1.55
N ASP A 56 -5.51 -13.88 -1.79
CA ASP A 56 -6.25 -14.47 -2.92
C ASP A 56 -5.82 -13.91 -4.27
N ARG A 57 -5.27 -12.70 -4.30
CA ARG A 57 -4.79 -12.04 -5.51
C ARG A 57 -3.53 -11.23 -5.27
N LEU A 58 -2.56 -11.40 -6.14
CA LEU A 58 -1.34 -10.61 -6.19
C LEU A 58 -1.39 -9.72 -7.43
N PHE A 59 -1.37 -8.39 -7.21
CA PHE A 59 -1.41 -7.40 -8.28
C PHE A 59 -0.02 -7.05 -8.79
N LYS A 60 0.06 -6.78 -10.08
CA LYS A 60 1.22 -6.17 -10.76
C LYS A 60 0.96 -4.71 -11.08
N ASP A 61 2.03 -3.99 -11.38
CA ASP A 61 1.93 -2.62 -11.91
C ASP A 61 1.12 -2.62 -13.22
N GLY A 62 0.14 -1.71 -13.31
CA GLY A 62 -0.75 -1.59 -14.46
C GLY A 62 -1.92 -2.59 -14.48
N ASP A 63 -2.03 -3.47 -13.49
CA ASP A 63 -3.23 -4.32 -13.36
C ASP A 63 -4.49 -3.47 -13.12
N SER A 64 -5.64 -4.07 -13.38
CA SER A 64 -6.93 -3.47 -13.05
C SER A 64 -7.87 -4.48 -12.39
N PHE A 65 -8.88 -3.95 -11.71
CA PHE A 65 -9.95 -4.73 -11.08
C PHE A 65 -11.28 -3.97 -11.18
N HIS A 66 -12.36 -4.59 -10.72
CA HIS A 66 -13.67 -3.94 -10.71
C HIS A 66 -14.35 -4.09 -9.35
N ILE A 67 -15.03 -3.03 -8.93
CA ILE A 67 -15.97 -3.01 -7.81
C ILE A 67 -17.35 -2.69 -8.40
N GLY A 68 -18.15 -3.73 -8.64
CA GLY A 68 -19.33 -3.58 -9.46
C GLY A 68 -18.98 -3.12 -10.88
N GLN A 69 -19.44 -1.95 -11.28
CA GLN A 69 -19.14 -1.35 -12.58
C GLN A 69 -17.95 -0.38 -12.54
N MET A 70 -17.47 -0.01 -11.36
CA MET A 70 -16.31 0.87 -11.22
C MET A 70 -15.03 0.11 -11.48
N ARG A 71 -14.21 0.63 -12.40
CA ARG A 71 -12.86 0.16 -12.63
C ARG A 71 -11.93 0.76 -11.59
N GLY A 72 -11.03 -0.07 -11.05
CA GLY A 72 -9.86 0.34 -10.28
C GLY A 72 -8.59 -0.01 -11.03
N ASP A 73 -7.61 0.87 -10.98
CA ASP A 73 -6.28 0.69 -11.55
C ASP A 73 -5.24 0.57 -10.45
N VAL A 74 -4.20 -0.20 -10.71
CA VAL A 74 -3.12 -0.49 -9.76
C VAL A 74 -1.83 0.14 -10.25
N ILE A 75 -1.20 0.95 -9.41
CA ILE A 75 0.10 1.57 -9.66
C ILE A 75 1.09 1.04 -8.63
N HIS A 76 2.21 0.45 -9.08
CA HIS A 76 3.29 0.08 -8.19
C HIS A 76 4.05 1.35 -7.76
N THR A 77 4.02 1.63 -6.46
CA THR A 77 4.58 2.82 -5.82
C THR A 77 5.55 2.46 -4.69
N PRO A 78 6.64 1.73 -5.01
CA PRO A 78 7.62 1.29 -4.02
C PRO A 78 8.46 2.46 -3.49
N GLY A 79 9.12 2.23 -2.36
CA GLY A 79 10.02 3.18 -1.74
C GLY A 79 9.97 3.10 -0.22
N HIS A 80 8.80 3.17 0.38
CA HIS A 80 8.56 2.84 1.78
C HIS A 80 8.78 1.35 2.02
N THR A 81 8.12 0.52 1.22
CA THR A 81 8.43 -0.90 1.04
C THR A 81 8.57 -1.24 -0.44
N PRO A 82 9.21 -2.37 -0.82
CA PRO A 82 9.26 -2.79 -2.21
C PRO A 82 7.89 -3.24 -2.76
N ALA A 83 6.90 -3.46 -1.89
CA ALA A 83 5.58 -3.99 -2.25
C ALA A 83 4.47 -2.93 -2.30
N CYS A 84 4.74 -1.68 -1.95
CA CYS A 84 3.73 -0.62 -1.89
C CYS A 84 2.99 -0.45 -3.22
N LEU A 85 1.67 -0.36 -3.12
CA LEU A 85 0.76 -0.07 -4.23
C LEU A 85 -0.09 1.17 -3.92
N THR A 86 -0.43 1.87 -4.99
CA THR A 86 -1.51 2.86 -5.02
C THR A 86 -2.67 2.29 -5.81
N TYR A 87 -3.87 2.39 -5.28
CA TYR A 87 -5.10 2.03 -5.98
C TYR A 87 -5.85 3.27 -6.41
N VAL A 88 -6.15 3.38 -7.71
CA VAL A 88 -6.94 4.50 -8.26
C VAL A 88 -8.32 3.99 -8.63
N ILE A 89 -9.36 4.55 -8.01
CA ILE A 89 -10.75 4.13 -8.21
C ILE A 89 -11.59 5.38 -8.48
N GLY A 90 -12.01 5.57 -9.74
CA GLY A 90 -12.65 6.82 -10.14
C GLY A 90 -11.71 8.00 -9.98
N ASP A 91 -12.09 9.00 -9.18
CA ASP A 91 -11.30 10.19 -8.85
C ASP A 91 -10.50 10.05 -7.53
N ALA A 92 -10.48 8.87 -6.92
CA ALA A 92 -9.82 8.63 -5.64
C ALA A 92 -8.56 7.79 -5.82
N ALA A 93 -7.41 8.25 -5.27
CA ALA A 93 -6.17 7.51 -5.19
C ALA A 93 -5.84 7.16 -3.72
N PHE A 94 -5.81 5.88 -3.42
CA PHE A 94 -5.45 5.32 -2.11
C PHE A 94 -3.97 4.98 -2.13
N VAL A 95 -3.15 5.85 -1.55
CA VAL A 95 -1.69 5.84 -1.75
C VAL A 95 -0.91 5.11 -0.64
N GLY A 96 -1.62 4.61 0.39
CA GLY A 96 -0.98 4.01 1.57
C GLY A 96 0.06 4.94 2.17
N ASP A 97 1.26 4.41 2.42
CA ASP A 97 2.38 5.14 3.01
C ASP A 97 3.38 5.68 1.98
N THR A 98 2.97 5.81 0.73
CA THR A 98 3.83 6.44 -0.28
C THR A 98 3.84 7.95 -0.15
N LEU A 99 2.68 8.55 0.15
CA LEU A 99 2.51 9.98 0.28
C LEU A 99 1.59 10.26 1.47
N PHE A 100 1.90 11.29 2.24
CA PHE A 100 1.09 11.77 3.36
C PHE A 100 0.52 13.16 3.08
N MET A 101 -0.05 13.77 4.11
CA MET A 101 -0.56 15.13 4.01
C MET A 101 0.55 16.13 3.64
N PRO A 102 0.23 17.23 2.94
CA PRO A 102 1.23 18.22 2.47
C PRO A 102 2.12 18.79 3.56
N ASP A 103 1.62 18.87 4.78
CA ASP A 103 2.34 19.36 5.95
C ASP A 103 3.25 18.32 6.61
N PHE A 104 3.26 17.06 6.13
CA PHE A 104 4.11 15.99 6.63
C PHE A 104 5.02 15.40 5.54
N GLY A 105 4.51 15.18 4.34
CA GLY A 105 5.28 14.76 3.17
C GLY A 105 5.18 13.27 2.86
N THR A 106 6.14 12.45 3.28
CA THR A 106 6.23 11.03 2.90
C THR A 106 6.57 10.14 4.07
N ALA A 107 6.36 8.83 3.92
CA ALA A 107 6.88 7.86 4.87
C ALA A 107 8.41 7.73 4.77
N ARG A 108 9.00 7.16 5.80
CA ARG A 108 10.42 6.80 5.85
C ARG A 108 10.75 5.69 4.83
N CYS A 109 12.00 5.66 4.37
CA CYS A 109 12.48 4.72 3.34
C CYS A 109 13.67 3.88 3.82
N ASP A 110 13.92 3.81 5.12
CA ASP A 110 15.05 3.13 5.73
C ASP A 110 14.72 1.73 6.26
N PHE A 111 13.53 1.22 5.96
CA PHE A 111 13.20 -0.18 6.16
C PHE A 111 13.94 -1.07 5.17
N PRO A 112 14.19 -2.35 5.51
CA PRO A 112 14.78 -3.30 4.59
C PRO A 112 14.04 -3.37 3.25
N GLY A 113 14.73 -3.05 2.16
CA GLY A 113 14.16 -2.92 0.82
C GLY A 113 13.55 -1.57 0.48
N GLY A 114 13.56 -0.61 1.42
CA GLY A 114 13.16 0.77 1.18
C GLY A 114 14.20 1.55 0.36
N SER A 115 13.76 2.64 -0.30
CA SER A 115 14.62 3.48 -1.14
C SER A 115 14.00 4.85 -1.37
N SER A 116 14.69 5.91 -0.95
CA SER A 116 14.23 7.29 -1.16
C SER A 116 14.18 7.69 -2.63
N THR A 117 15.14 7.22 -3.44
CA THR A 117 15.13 7.45 -4.89
C THR A 117 13.91 6.80 -5.54
N THR A 118 13.59 5.57 -5.15
CA THR A 118 12.42 4.86 -5.66
C THR A 118 11.13 5.54 -5.18
N MET A 119 11.09 5.99 -3.91
CA MET A 119 9.97 6.75 -3.36
C MET A 119 9.71 8.03 -4.16
N PHE A 120 10.76 8.79 -4.46
CA PHE A 120 10.64 10.00 -5.28
C PHE A 120 9.97 9.70 -6.63
N ASN A 121 10.43 8.65 -7.32
CA ASN A 121 9.83 8.26 -8.61
C ASN A 121 8.36 7.80 -8.44
N SER A 122 8.03 7.12 -7.35
CA SER A 122 6.66 6.70 -7.05
C SER A 122 5.75 7.90 -6.80
N ILE A 123 6.22 8.90 -6.08
CA ILE A 123 5.49 10.15 -5.86
C ILE A 123 5.24 10.88 -7.18
N GLN A 124 6.23 10.93 -8.09
CA GLN A 124 6.03 11.52 -9.42
C GLN A 124 4.91 10.81 -10.20
N LYS A 125 4.78 9.47 -10.09
CA LYS A 125 3.66 8.75 -10.70
C LYS A 125 2.32 9.21 -10.11
N ILE A 126 2.23 9.36 -8.78
CA ILE A 126 1.00 9.81 -8.11
C ILE A 126 0.67 11.24 -8.55
N LEU A 127 1.66 12.14 -8.56
CA LEU A 127 1.48 13.55 -8.95
C LEU A 127 1.22 13.74 -10.46
N SER A 128 1.38 12.71 -11.29
CA SER A 128 0.99 12.72 -12.70
C SER A 128 -0.47 12.33 -12.95
N LEU A 129 -1.20 11.95 -11.91
CA LEU A 129 -2.65 11.76 -12.00
C LEU A 129 -3.36 13.09 -12.29
N PRO A 130 -4.61 13.07 -12.79
CA PRO A 130 -5.37 14.30 -13.01
C PRO A 130 -5.43 15.19 -11.74
N ASP A 131 -5.40 16.51 -11.93
CA ASP A 131 -5.35 17.49 -10.81
C ASP A 131 -6.54 17.37 -9.85
N GLU A 132 -7.68 16.87 -10.32
CA GLU A 132 -8.89 16.64 -9.52
C GLU A 132 -8.83 15.37 -8.67
N THR A 133 -7.75 14.57 -8.81
CA THR A 133 -7.63 13.30 -8.07
C THR A 133 -7.52 13.56 -6.57
N ARG A 134 -8.43 13.00 -5.82
CA ARG A 134 -8.42 13.06 -4.35
C ARG A 134 -7.47 12.00 -3.80
N ILE A 135 -6.51 12.44 -2.97
CA ILE A 135 -5.51 11.55 -2.37
C ILE A 135 -5.99 11.09 -1.00
N PHE A 136 -6.00 9.78 -0.77
CA PHE A 136 -6.31 9.15 0.52
C PHE A 136 -5.03 8.48 1.04
N VAL A 137 -4.51 8.99 2.14
CA VAL A 137 -3.25 8.58 2.76
C VAL A 137 -3.46 7.48 3.79
N GLY A 138 -2.42 6.70 4.10
CA GLY A 138 -2.46 5.67 5.14
C GLY A 138 -2.53 6.26 6.55
N HIS A 139 -1.83 7.37 6.77
CA HIS A 139 -1.77 8.09 8.05
C HIS A 139 -1.86 9.59 7.88
N ASP A 140 -2.51 10.25 8.82
CA ASP A 140 -2.41 11.68 9.04
C ASP A 140 -1.72 11.92 10.38
N TYR A 141 -0.42 12.21 10.35
CA TYR A 141 0.38 12.47 11.56
C TYR A 141 0.19 13.89 12.09
N LYS A 142 -0.51 14.74 11.37
CA LYS A 142 -0.86 16.11 11.76
C LYS A 142 0.35 16.94 12.21
N ALA A 143 0.82 17.85 11.38
CA ALA A 143 1.89 18.76 11.76
C ALA A 143 1.50 19.57 13.00
N PRO A 144 2.48 19.98 13.85
CA PRO A 144 2.21 20.71 15.11
C PRO A 144 1.36 21.96 14.93
N GLU A 145 1.44 22.62 13.79
CA GLU A 145 0.76 23.86 13.46
C GLU A 145 -0.69 23.65 12.97
N ARG A 146 -1.09 22.42 12.70
CA ARG A 146 -2.44 22.11 12.25
C ARG A 146 -3.30 21.63 13.42
N ASP A 147 -4.38 22.36 13.71
CA ASP A 147 -5.24 22.10 14.88
C ASP A 147 -6.10 20.83 14.71
N GLU A 148 -6.47 20.48 13.48
CA GLU A 148 -7.39 19.38 13.18
C GLU A 148 -6.77 18.37 12.22
N PHE A 149 -7.20 17.11 12.30
CA PHE A 149 -6.91 16.11 11.27
C PHE A 149 -7.65 16.47 9.97
N ALA A 150 -7.03 16.19 8.83
CA ALA A 150 -7.68 16.33 7.54
C ALA A 150 -8.52 15.09 7.20
N TRP A 151 -9.62 15.32 6.51
CA TRP A 151 -10.56 14.29 6.03
C TRP A 151 -10.65 14.30 4.52
#